data_d8afe9ce60267a43ec832cb72c2a3818
#
_entry.id   d8afe9ce60267a43ec832cb72c2a3818
#
_cell.length_a   1.000
_cell.length_b   1.000
_cell.length_c   1.000
_cell.angle_alpha   90.00
_cell.angle_beta   90.00
_cell.angle_gamma   90.00
#
_symmetry.space_group_name_H-M   'P 1'
#
loop_
_entity.id
_entity.type
_entity.pdbx_description
1 polymer ?
#
loop_
_entity_poly.entity_id
_entity_poly.type
_entity_poly.pdbx_seq_one_letter_code
_entity_poly.pdbx_strand_id
1 'polypeptide(L)'
;VVIWYGLSQGIDDGILKEVSGSIQAYTFDDSNTDQFVATVIGDFFQEYGDTTLPDGSAAKLALYFPQTDDLETLRPVIEAKLTELGHAPTLCLRNTSESTQAEVDAFNRLNDPNAPHRVMLLVNKGTEGWNCPSLFACALARRLRTSNNFVLQAASRCLRQVPGNTKKARIYLSADNRSALDRQLQETYGETIAQLDQTHSRSRSKTIRLRKLDLPPLTIRQVVKTVVRKETQPKPLTLRKPADRAFDHLQRQVLTVASQPGTYVVLKQLSDTVEI
;
A
#
# COMPACT_ATOMS: atom_id res chain seq x y z
N VAL A 1 14.63 2.60 -24.99
CA VAL A 1 14.36 3.98 -24.55
C VAL A 1 13.84 3.88 -23.13
N VAL A 2 14.56 4.43 -22.15
CA VAL A 2 14.11 4.53 -20.76
C VAL A 2 13.42 5.88 -20.64
N ILE A 3 12.13 5.86 -20.31
CA ILE A 3 11.37 7.09 -20.03
C ILE A 3 11.38 7.25 -18.51
N TRP A 4 11.91 8.37 -18.05
CA TRP A 4 11.90 8.74 -16.65
C TRP A 4 10.64 9.57 -16.36
N TYR A 5 9.83 9.14 -15.40
CA TYR A 5 8.59 9.81 -15.04
C TYR A 5 8.51 9.93 -13.52
N GLY A 6 8.75 11.14 -13.01
CA GLY A 6 8.78 11.44 -11.60
C GLY A 6 7.45 11.96 -11.03
N LEU A 7 7.43 12.26 -9.74
CA LEU A 7 6.25 12.83 -9.08
C LEU A 7 5.94 14.25 -9.56
N SER A 8 6.97 15.06 -9.76
CA SER A 8 6.81 16.44 -10.31
C SER A 8 6.13 16.42 -11.67
N GLN A 9 6.54 15.50 -12.56
CA GLN A 9 5.89 15.34 -13.86
C GLN A 9 4.43 14.88 -13.70
N GLY A 10 4.16 13.95 -12.75
CA GLY A 10 2.80 13.51 -12.47
C GLY A 10 1.89 14.62 -11.94
N ILE A 11 2.44 15.56 -11.17
CA ILE A 11 1.72 16.74 -10.70
C ILE A 11 1.48 17.72 -11.86
N ASP A 12 2.50 18.00 -12.67
CA ASP A 12 2.40 18.91 -13.83
C ASP A 12 1.36 18.40 -14.84
N ASP A 13 1.32 17.09 -15.07
CA ASP A 13 0.35 16.44 -15.96
C ASP A 13 -1.06 16.31 -15.34
N GLY A 14 -1.24 16.64 -14.05
CA GLY A 14 -2.52 16.55 -13.34
C GLY A 14 -2.95 15.13 -12.99
N ILE A 15 -2.04 14.16 -13.03
CA ILE A 15 -2.27 12.76 -12.62
C ILE A 15 -2.16 12.63 -11.10
N LEU A 16 -1.35 13.49 -10.48
CA LEU A 16 -1.16 13.57 -9.04
C LEU A 16 -1.69 14.89 -8.50
N LYS A 17 -2.15 14.88 -7.22
CA LYS A 17 -2.52 16.09 -6.49
C LYS A 17 -1.28 16.95 -6.24
N GLU A 18 -1.45 18.25 -6.27
CA GLU A 18 -0.42 19.20 -5.82
C GLU A 18 -0.11 19.02 -4.33
N VAL A 19 1.15 19.32 -3.98
CA VAL A 19 1.62 19.36 -2.58
C VAL A 19 2.32 20.66 -2.24
N SER A 20 2.35 21.62 -3.15
CA SER A 20 3.06 22.88 -2.96
C SER A 20 2.63 23.60 -1.69
N GLY A 21 3.58 23.85 -0.78
CA GLY A 21 3.33 24.42 0.54
C GLY A 21 2.57 23.49 1.51
N SER A 22 2.40 22.21 1.17
CA SER A 22 1.60 21.27 1.97
C SER A 22 2.42 20.10 2.51
N ILE A 23 3.73 20.06 2.29
CA ILE A 23 4.65 19.12 2.95
C ILE A 23 5.15 19.79 4.23
N GLN A 24 4.48 19.48 5.34
CA GLN A 24 4.76 20.11 6.62
C GLN A 24 5.72 19.27 7.44
N ALA A 25 6.79 19.91 7.92
CA ALA A 25 7.73 19.29 8.84
C ALA A 25 7.53 19.86 10.23
N TYR A 26 7.38 18.96 11.20
CA TYR A 26 7.23 19.30 12.60
C TYR A 26 8.47 18.87 13.37
N THR A 27 8.90 19.71 14.29
CA THR A 27 9.91 19.29 15.28
C THR A 27 9.19 18.55 16.39
N PHE A 28 9.26 17.24 16.37
CA PHE A 28 8.73 16.40 17.44
C PHE A 28 9.69 15.23 17.71
N ASP A 29 9.68 14.80 18.93
CA ASP A 29 10.37 13.61 19.43
C ASP A 29 9.36 12.68 20.13
N ASP A 30 9.85 11.64 20.77
CA ASP A 30 9.00 10.68 21.46
C ASP A 30 8.22 11.29 22.64
N SER A 31 8.63 12.47 23.15
CA SER A 31 7.98 13.13 24.29
C SER A 31 6.78 14.00 23.89
N ASN A 32 6.68 14.43 22.63
CA ASN A 32 5.63 15.32 22.14
C ASN A 32 4.87 14.76 20.93
N THR A 33 4.95 13.45 20.70
CA THR A 33 4.20 12.77 19.61
C THR A 33 2.69 12.94 19.76
N ASP A 34 2.18 13.00 21.00
CA ASP A 34 0.77 13.24 21.30
C ASP A 34 0.29 14.57 20.72
N GLN A 35 1.08 15.63 20.95
CA GLN A 35 0.79 16.96 20.42
C GLN A 35 0.85 16.98 18.89
N PHE A 36 1.82 16.29 18.30
CA PHE A 36 1.92 16.18 16.85
C PHE A 36 0.67 15.52 16.26
N VAL A 37 0.25 14.37 16.79
CA VAL A 37 -0.92 13.63 16.31
C VAL A 37 -2.19 14.47 16.47
N ALA A 38 -2.38 15.11 17.62
CA ALA A 38 -3.51 16.01 17.86
C ALA A 38 -3.52 17.19 16.87
N THR A 39 -2.37 17.78 16.56
CA THR A 39 -2.24 18.87 15.61
C THR A 39 -2.60 18.40 14.20
N VAL A 40 -2.09 17.24 13.78
CA VAL A 40 -2.40 16.66 12.46
C VAL A 40 -3.90 16.40 12.29
N ILE A 41 -4.56 15.85 13.31
CA ILE A 41 -6.02 15.62 13.28
C ILE A 41 -6.76 16.97 13.16
N GLY A 42 -6.41 17.96 13.97
CA GLY A 42 -7.02 19.29 13.92
C GLY A 42 -6.87 19.94 12.55
N ASP A 43 -5.66 19.98 12.02
CA ASP A 43 -5.35 20.56 10.73
C ASP A 43 -6.03 19.81 9.57
N PHE A 44 -6.10 18.50 9.65
CA PHE A 44 -6.81 17.70 8.65
C PHE A 44 -8.31 18.04 8.61
N PHE A 45 -8.99 18.09 9.73
CA PHE A 45 -10.42 18.40 9.76
C PHE A 45 -10.69 19.86 9.42
N GLN A 46 -9.80 20.78 9.78
CA GLN A 46 -9.90 22.19 9.38
C GLN A 46 -9.82 22.34 7.85
N GLU A 47 -8.92 21.62 7.19
CA GLU A 47 -8.70 21.75 5.73
C GLU A 47 -9.68 20.90 4.90
N TYR A 48 -9.96 19.68 5.37
CA TYR A 48 -10.70 18.67 4.61
C TYR A 48 -11.99 18.20 5.27
N GLY A 49 -12.42 18.84 6.38
CA GLY A 49 -13.63 18.46 7.12
C GLY A 49 -14.85 18.32 6.22
N ASP A 50 -15.07 19.31 5.37
CA ASP A 50 -16.20 19.39 4.44
C ASP A 50 -15.88 18.92 3.02
N THR A 51 -14.68 18.34 2.82
CA THR A 51 -14.26 17.89 1.49
C THR A 51 -14.90 16.56 1.14
N THR A 52 -15.73 16.58 0.11
CA THR A 52 -16.41 15.40 -0.45
C THR A 52 -16.06 15.29 -1.92
N LEU A 53 -15.78 14.08 -2.37
CA LEU A 53 -15.52 13.75 -3.77
C LEU A 53 -16.85 13.68 -4.57
N PRO A 54 -16.77 13.71 -5.91
CA PRO A 54 -17.96 13.61 -6.76
C PRO A 54 -18.81 12.34 -6.56
N ASP A 55 -18.19 11.26 -6.08
CA ASP A 55 -18.86 10.00 -5.72
C ASP A 55 -19.52 10.00 -4.34
N GLY A 56 -19.41 11.09 -3.57
CA GLY A 56 -19.91 11.22 -2.23
C GLY A 56 -18.92 10.81 -1.12
N SER A 57 -17.75 10.27 -1.48
CA SER A 57 -16.74 9.88 -0.48
C SER A 57 -16.16 11.10 0.23
N ALA A 58 -16.07 11.04 1.55
CA ALA A 58 -15.40 12.08 2.34
C ALA A 58 -13.88 11.92 2.31
N ALA A 59 -13.16 13.05 2.37
CA ALA A 59 -11.70 13.05 2.45
C ALA A 59 -11.19 12.26 3.66
N LYS A 60 -10.05 11.58 3.50
CA LYS A 60 -9.46 10.66 4.48
C LYS A 60 -8.01 11.01 4.78
N LEU A 61 -7.59 10.67 6.01
CA LEU A 61 -6.24 10.81 6.54
C LEU A 61 -5.67 9.42 6.87
N ALA A 62 -4.43 9.15 6.49
CA ALA A 62 -3.69 7.98 6.95
C ALA A 62 -2.59 8.38 7.93
N LEU A 63 -2.62 7.79 9.12
CA LEU A 63 -1.59 7.90 10.14
C LEU A 63 -0.78 6.60 10.16
N TYR A 64 0.51 6.68 9.90
CA TYR A 64 1.42 5.55 9.90
C TYR A 64 2.22 5.49 11.20
N PHE A 65 2.22 4.33 11.82
CA PHE A 65 2.94 4.04 13.06
C PHE A 65 4.00 2.97 12.82
N PRO A 66 5.15 3.02 13.54
CA PRO A 66 6.18 2.00 13.42
C PRO A 66 5.74 0.64 13.97
N GLN A 67 4.99 0.64 15.08
CA GLN A 67 4.54 -0.57 15.78
C GLN A 67 3.10 -0.43 16.27
N THR A 68 2.45 -1.56 16.55
CA THR A 68 1.07 -1.60 17.06
C THR A 68 0.98 -0.94 18.45
N ASP A 69 1.96 -1.14 19.32
CA ASP A 69 1.99 -0.55 20.65
C ASP A 69 2.03 0.99 20.60
N ASP A 70 2.76 1.57 19.63
CA ASP A 70 2.78 3.01 19.41
C ASP A 70 1.39 3.54 19.00
N LEU A 71 0.71 2.78 18.14
CA LEU A 71 -0.64 3.09 17.70
C LEU A 71 -1.62 3.05 18.89
N GLU A 72 -1.61 1.98 19.66
CA GLU A 72 -2.52 1.80 20.80
C GLU A 72 -2.26 2.85 21.90
N THR A 73 -1.01 3.26 22.10
CA THR A 73 -0.66 4.34 23.03
C THR A 73 -1.24 5.70 22.58
N LEU A 74 -1.20 5.99 21.28
CA LEU A 74 -1.64 7.28 20.73
C LEU A 74 -3.14 7.31 20.37
N ARG A 75 -3.78 6.16 20.27
CA ARG A 75 -5.20 6.06 19.93
C ARG A 75 -6.13 6.86 20.85
N PRO A 76 -5.98 6.84 22.19
CA PRO A 76 -6.79 7.67 23.06
C PRO A 76 -6.67 9.17 22.79
N VAL A 77 -5.46 9.65 22.43
CA VAL A 77 -5.22 11.06 22.07
C VAL A 77 -5.98 11.40 20.78
N ILE A 78 -5.97 10.51 19.80
CA ILE A 78 -6.68 10.68 18.52
C ILE A 78 -8.19 10.74 18.76
N GLU A 79 -8.72 9.80 19.53
CA GLU A 79 -10.14 9.70 19.85
C GLU A 79 -10.63 10.92 20.68
N ALA A 80 -9.82 11.37 21.64
CA ALA A 80 -10.10 12.59 22.41
C ALA A 80 -10.12 13.82 21.50
N LYS A 81 -9.15 13.96 20.59
CA LYS A 81 -9.11 15.08 19.65
C LYS A 81 -10.28 15.07 18.67
N LEU A 82 -10.71 13.91 18.18
CA LEU A 82 -11.92 13.79 17.37
C LEU A 82 -13.15 14.26 18.15
N THR A 83 -13.30 13.83 19.40
CA THR A 83 -14.39 14.23 20.26
C THR A 83 -14.40 15.74 20.52
N GLU A 84 -13.23 16.33 20.77
CA GLU A 84 -13.05 17.80 20.91
C GLU A 84 -13.54 18.55 19.65
N LEU A 85 -13.31 17.99 18.47
CA LEU A 85 -13.74 18.55 17.19
C LEU A 85 -15.21 18.24 16.84
N GLY A 86 -15.96 17.58 17.74
CA GLY A 86 -17.35 17.21 17.52
C GLY A 86 -17.55 15.97 16.65
N HIS A 87 -16.52 15.17 16.46
CA HIS A 87 -16.56 13.95 15.67
C HIS A 87 -16.61 12.70 16.54
N ALA A 88 -17.28 11.66 16.05
CA ALA A 88 -17.29 10.36 16.74
C ALA A 88 -15.94 9.65 16.65
N PRO A 89 -15.44 9.05 17.75
CA PRO A 89 -14.22 8.23 17.72
C PRO A 89 -14.25 7.07 16.72
N THR A 90 -15.45 6.59 16.36
CA THR A 90 -15.68 5.55 15.36
C THR A 90 -15.26 5.95 13.93
N LEU A 91 -14.92 7.22 13.69
CA LEU A 91 -14.28 7.64 12.44
C LEU A 91 -12.86 7.07 12.27
N CYS A 92 -12.23 6.60 13.36
CA CYS A 92 -10.97 5.88 13.31
C CYS A 92 -11.17 4.43 12.85
N LEU A 93 -10.24 3.97 12.03
CA LEU A 93 -10.14 2.57 11.62
C LEU A 93 -8.69 2.14 11.70
N ARG A 94 -8.40 1.11 12.48
CA ARG A 94 -7.05 0.52 12.51
C ARG A 94 -6.91 -0.58 11.47
N ASN A 95 -5.70 -0.71 10.93
CA ASN A 95 -5.31 -1.85 10.11
C ASN A 95 -3.85 -2.22 10.42
N THR A 96 -3.71 -3.27 11.22
CA THR A 96 -2.45 -3.82 11.71
C THR A 96 -2.46 -5.35 11.50
N SER A 97 -1.44 -6.04 11.96
CA SER A 97 -1.42 -7.51 12.00
C SER A 97 -2.43 -8.08 13.00
N GLU A 98 -2.90 -7.28 13.96
CA GLU A 98 -3.81 -7.66 15.04
C GLU A 98 -5.25 -7.19 14.80
N SER A 99 -5.53 -6.63 13.63
CA SER A 99 -6.87 -6.18 13.28
C SER A 99 -7.84 -7.34 13.17
N THR A 100 -9.05 -7.12 13.67
CA THR A 100 -10.16 -8.07 13.55
C THR A 100 -10.60 -8.19 12.09
N GLN A 101 -11.29 -9.28 11.75
CA GLN A 101 -11.83 -9.44 10.39
C GLN A 101 -12.78 -8.31 10.01
N ALA A 102 -13.57 -7.80 10.95
CA ALA A 102 -14.48 -6.68 10.71
C ALA A 102 -13.72 -5.39 10.36
N GLU A 103 -12.60 -5.11 11.02
CA GLU A 103 -11.72 -3.96 10.71
C GLU A 103 -11.08 -4.12 9.32
N VAL A 104 -10.61 -5.32 8.99
CA VAL A 104 -10.05 -5.62 7.66
C VAL A 104 -11.10 -5.46 6.57
N ASP A 105 -12.32 -5.95 6.79
CA ASP A 105 -13.43 -5.80 5.84
C ASP A 105 -13.85 -4.33 5.69
N ALA A 106 -13.86 -3.56 6.76
CA ALA A 106 -14.12 -2.12 6.72
C ALA A 106 -13.01 -1.38 5.94
N PHE A 107 -11.74 -1.76 6.15
CA PHE A 107 -10.62 -1.20 5.42
C PHE A 107 -10.68 -1.49 3.91
N ASN A 108 -11.08 -2.69 3.53
CA ASN A 108 -11.25 -3.08 2.13
C ASN A 108 -12.42 -2.33 1.44
N ARG A 109 -13.39 -1.85 2.23
CA ARG A 109 -14.55 -1.09 1.76
C ARG A 109 -14.39 0.43 1.92
N LEU A 110 -13.20 0.95 2.19
CA LEU A 110 -12.97 2.40 2.35
C LEU A 110 -13.32 3.25 1.13
N ASN A 111 -13.38 2.64 -0.06
CA ASN A 111 -13.78 3.31 -1.29
C ASN A 111 -15.30 3.34 -1.51
N ASP A 112 -16.08 2.73 -0.62
CA ASP A 112 -17.52 2.89 -0.61
C ASP A 112 -17.85 4.36 -0.23
N PRO A 113 -18.69 5.07 -0.99
CA PRO A 113 -19.11 6.44 -0.66
C PRO A 113 -19.71 6.59 0.74
N ASN A 114 -20.34 5.54 1.25
CA ASN A 114 -20.95 5.52 2.58
C ASN A 114 -20.00 5.03 3.69
N ALA A 115 -18.71 4.76 3.38
CA ALA A 115 -17.75 4.35 4.40
C ALA A 115 -17.57 5.44 5.45
N PRO A 116 -17.89 5.18 6.74
CA PRO A 116 -17.87 6.20 7.78
C PRO A 116 -16.47 6.62 8.19
N HIS A 117 -15.47 5.77 7.96
CA HIS A 117 -14.13 5.98 8.47
C HIS A 117 -13.38 7.05 7.69
N ARG A 118 -12.75 7.97 8.43
CA ARG A 118 -11.99 9.08 7.88
C ARG A 118 -10.53 9.12 8.30
N VAL A 119 -10.18 8.48 9.41
CA VAL A 119 -8.82 8.43 9.97
C VAL A 119 -8.37 6.99 10.05
N MET A 120 -7.42 6.61 9.20
CA MET A 120 -6.84 5.26 9.18
C MET A 120 -5.56 5.22 10.00
N LEU A 121 -5.50 4.29 10.95
CA LEU A 121 -4.35 4.04 11.80
C LEU A 121 -3.64 2.79 11.30
N LEU A 122 -2.43 2.94 10.77
CA LEU A 122 -1.77 1.91 9.97
C LEU A 122 -0.41 1.51 10.55
N VAL A 123 -0.17 0.20 10.64
CA VAL A 123 1.15 -0.37 10.97
C VAL A 123 1.50 -1.38 9.87
N ASN A 124 2.57 -1.11 9.12
CA ASN A 124 3.04 -1.94 8.01
C ASN A 124 1.95 -2.31 6.97
N LYS A 125 0.92 -1.50 6.87
CA LYS A 125 -0.21 -1.68 5.96
C LYS A 125 -0.42 -0.41 5.11
N GLY A 126 -1.16 -0.55 4.02
CA GLY A 126 -1.54 0.60 3.19
C GLY A 126 -0.41 1.20 2.36
N THR A 127 0.76 0.57 2.28
CA THR A 127 1.88 1.00 1.45
C THR A 127 1.93 0.30 0.09
N GLU A 128 1.49 -0.94 0.02
CA GLU A 128 1.42 -1.71 -1.22
C GLU A 128 0.00 -2.18 -1.52
N GLY A 129 -0.37 -2.22 -2.79
CA GLY A 129 -1.67 -2.72 -3.24
C GLY A 129 -2.90 -1.89 -2.83
N TRP A 130 -2.78 -0.95 -1.89
CA TRP A 130 -3.91 -0.15 -1.42
C TRP A 130 -4.18 1.04 -2.33
N ASN A 131 -5.43 1.18 -2.75
CA ASN A 131 -5.91 2.31 -3.54
C ASN A 131 -7.08 2.98 -2.82
N CYS A 132 -6.89 4.21 -2.36
CA CYS A 132 -7.91 5.03 -1.72
C CYS A 132 -7.92 6.43 -2.35
N PRO A 133 -8.74 6.68 -3.38
CA PRO A 133 -8.81 7.96 -4.07
C PRO A 133 -9.17 9.12 -3.15
N SER A 134 -10.00 8.86 -2.13
CA SER A 134 -10.40 9.84 -1.12
C SER A 134 -9.32 10.13 -0.06
N LEU A 135 -8.12 9.55 -0.17
CA LEU A 135 -6.99 9.89 0.70
C LEU A 135 -6.41 11.25 0.30
N PHE A 136 -6.49 12.23 1.20
CA PHE A 136 -5.98 13.58 0.99
C PHE A 136 -4.78 13.92 1.86
N ALA A 137 -4.59 13.21 2.95
CA ALA A 137 -3.48 13.45 3.85
C ALA A 137 -2.83 12.16 4.33
N CYS A 138 -1.51 12.23 4.51
CA CYS A 138 -0.69 11.19 5.13
C CYS A 138 0.16 11.81 6.23
N ALA A 139 0.27 11.13 7.37
CA ALA A 139 1.14 11.52 8.47
C ALA A 139 1.96 10.33 8.96
N LEU A 140 3.23 10.58 9.27
CA LEU A 140 4.12 9.60 9.86
C LEU A 140 4.35 10.00 11.33
N ALA A 141 3.68 9.29 12.24
CA ALA A 141 3.57 9.67 13.64
C ALA A 141 4.88 9.55 14.45
N ARG A 142 5.84 8.77 13.96
CA ARG A 142 7.18 8.61 14.56
C ARG A 142 8.22 8.41 13.47
N ARG A 143 9.52 8.49 13.88
CA ARG A 143 10.62 8.13 13.00
C ARG A 143 10.52 6.65 12.62
N LEU A 144 10.26 6.41 11.35
CA LEU A 144 10.23 5.05 10.81
C LEU A 144 11.67 4.60 10.56
N ARG A 145 12.12 3.64 11.36
CA ARG A 145 13.44 3.01 11.19
C ARG A 145 13.47 1.93 10.11
N THR A 146 12.35 1.73 9.42
CA THR A 146 12.18 0.67 8.44
C THR A 146 12.72 1.05 7.08
N SER A 147 13.10 0.03 6.39
CA SER A 147 13.73 -0.12 5.09
C SER A 147 13.33 0.88 4.00
N ASN A 148 14.19 0.91 3.02
CA ASN A 148 14.17 1.57 1.74
C ASN A 148 12.75 1.90 1.23
N ASN A 149 12.50 3.20 1.01
CA ASN A 149 11.33 3.76 0.34
C ASN A 149 9.99 3.75 1.10
N PHE A 150 9.91 3.29 2.36
CA PHE A 150 8.64 3.29 3.09
C PHE A 150 8.05 4.71 3.25
N VAL A 151 8.88 5.69 3.59
CA VAL A 151 8.43 7.09 3.77
C VAL A 151 7.85 7.62 2.47
N LEU A 152 8.53 7.38 1.35
CA LEU A 152 8.06 7.75 0.02
C LEU A 152 6.78 7.02 -0.36
N GLN A 153 6.72 5.70 -0.12
CA GLN A 153 5.53 4.90 -0.42
C GLN A 153 4.31 5.34 0.39
N ALA A 154 4.47 5.62 1.67
CA ALA A 154 3.40 6.11 2.53
C ALA A 154 2.95 7.52 2.11
N ALA A 155 3.90 8.45 1.96
CA ALA A 155 3.62 9.83 1.60
C ALA A 155 2.96 9.97 0.22
N SER A 156 3.39 9.19 -0.77
CA SER A 156 2.84 9.26 -2.13
C SER A 156 1.40 8.74 -2.26
N ARG A 157 0.87 8.03 -1.26
CA ARG A 157 -0.50 7.49 -1.33
C ARG A 157 -1.58 8.57 -1.41
N CYS A 158 -1.40 9.69 -0.73
CA CYS A 158 -2.37 10.79 -0.78
C CYS A 158 -2.29 11.62 -2.07
N LEU A 159 -1.26 11.42 -2.91
CA LEU A 159 -1.06 12.20 -4.13
C LEU A 159 -1.97 11.80 -5.29
N ARG A 160 -2.60 10.64 -5.24
CA ARG A 160 -3.44 10.18 -6.35
C ARG A 160 -4.57 11.14 -6.64
N GLN A 161 -4.62 11.67 -7.87
CA GLN A 161 -5.64 12.62 -8.27
C GLN A 161 -6.98 11.96 -8.51
N VAL A 162 -8.05 12.71 -8.27
CA VAL A 162 -9.43 12.32 -8.57
C VAL A 162 -10.03 13.33 -9.54
N PRO A 163 -10.83 12.88 -10.50
CA PRO A 163 -11.51 13.80 -11.41
C PRO A 163 -12.31 14.87 -10.67
N GLY A 164 -12.14 16.13 -11.08
CA GLY A 164 -12.84 17.26 -10.47
C GLY A 164 -12.25 17.77 -9.15
N ASN A 165 -11.21 17.13 -8.61
CA ASN A 165 -10.55 17.63 -7.39
C ASN A 165 -9.63 18.82 -7.70
N THR A 166 -9.75 19.87 -6.88
CA THR A 166 -8.88 21.05 -6.90
C THR A 166 -8.08 21.24 -5.60
N LYS A 167 -8.33 20.38 -4.60
CA LYS A 167 -7.64 20.42 -3.31
C LYS A 167 -6.26 19.77 -3.43
N LYS A 168 -5.28 20.32 -2.73
CA LYS A 168 -3.94 19.77 -2.60
C LYS A 168 -3.94 18.56 -1.67
N ALA A 169 -2.93 17.71 -1.78
CA ALA A 169 -2.64 16.72 -0.75
C ALA A 169 -1.75 17.32 0.34
N ARG A 170 -1.85 16.79 1.57
CA ARG A 170 -0.98 17.16 2.69
C ARG A 170 -0.17 15.99 3.20
N ILE A 171 1.08 16.25 3.51
CA ILE A 171 2.03 15.29 4.06
C ILE A 171 2.62 15.88 5.34
N TYR A 172 2.44 15.18 6.46
CA TYR A 172 2.90 15.59 7.77
C TYR A 172 4.05 14.69 8.22
N LEU A 173 5.20 15.27 8.46
CA LEU A 173 6.44 14.55 8.74
C LEU A 173 7.18 15.17 9.94
N SER A 174 7.97 14.36 10.61
CA SER A 174 9.06 14.89 11.43
C SER A 174 10.19 15.43 10.55
N ALA A 175 11.10 16.20 11.11
CA ALA A 175 12.29 16.67 10.41
C ALA A 175 13.12 15.50 9.86
N ASP A 176 13.25 14.42 10.64
CA ASP A 176 13.94 13.19 10.22
C ASP A 176 13.25 12.50 9.06
N ASN A 177 11.92 12.34 9.12
CA ASN A 177 11.14 11.74 8.06
C ASN A 177 11.13 12.60 6.80
N ARG A 178 11.17 13.93 6.94
CA ARG A 178 11.31 14.85 5.80
C ARG A 178 12.66 14.66 5.10
N SER A 179 13.74 14.55 5.88
CA SER A 179 15.06 14.28 5.32
C SER A 179 15.15 12.90 4.66
N ALA A 180 14.47 11.90 5.23
CA ALA A 180 14.36 10.58 4.62
C ALA A 180 13.56 10.61 3.32
N LEU A 181 12.45 11.35 3.27
CA LEU A 181 11.64 11.53 2.06
C LEU A 181 12.45 12.21 0.94
N ASP A 182 13.17 13.29 1.27
CA ASP A 182 13.98 14.03 0.29
C ASP A 182 15.07 13.12 -0.32
N ARG A 183 15.77 12.35 0.51
CA ARG A 183 16.74 11.37 0.03
C ARG A 183 16.10 10.29 -0.85
N GLN A 184 14.97 9.73 -0.44
CA GLN A 184 14.27 8.69 -1.20
C GLN A 184 13.74 9.21 -2.55
N LEU A 185 13.27 10.45 -2.59
CA LEU A 185 12.89 11.13 -3.83
C LEU A 185 14.09 11.27 -4.76
N GLN A 186 15.23 11.71 -4.22
CA GLN A 186 16.45 11.88 -5.00
C GLN A 186 16.96 10.55 -5.54
N GLU A 187 16.97 9.50 -4.73
CA GLU A 187 17.43 8.16 -5.13
C GLU A 187 16.50 7.49 -6.14
N THR A 188 15.18 7.71 -6.01
CA THR A 188 14.16 7.03 -6.82
C THR A 188 13.84 7.77 -8.10
N TYR A 189 13.69 9.10 -8.03
CA TYR A 189 13.20 9.92 -9.13
C TYR A 189 14.19 11.02 -9.56
N GLY A 190 15.29 11.22 -8.83
CA GLY A 190 16.19 12.34 -9.06
C GLY A 190 15.57 13.70 -8.69
N GLU A 191 14.53 13.71 -7.88
CA GLU A 191 13.75 14.88 -7.49
C GLU A 191 13.99 15.24 -6.01
N THR A 192 13.62 16.46 -5.62
CA THR A 192 13.68 16.94 -4.23
C THR A 192 12.31 17.42 -3.77
N ILE A 193 12.12 17.50 -2.44
CA ILE A 193 10.91 18.11 -1.86
C ILE A 193 10.75 19.55 -2.34
N ALA A 194 11.84 20.30 -2.47
CA ALA A 194 11.79 21.67 -2.96
C ALA A 194 11.25 21.79 -4.40
N GLN A 195 11.55 20.82 -5.25
CA GLN A 195 10.99 20.74 -6.60
C GLN A 195 9.49 20.43 -6.57
N LEU A 196 9.07 19.47 -5.73
CA LEU A 196 7.65 19.15 -5.55
C LEU A 196 6.86 20.35 -5.02
N ASP A 197 7.43 21.11 -4.08
CA ASP A 197 6.81 22.31 -3.51
C ASP A 197 6.61 23.44 -4.52
N GLN A 198 7.43 23.49 -5.57
CA GLN A 198 7.34 24.47 -6.65
C GLN A 198 6.52 24.00 -7.85
N THR A 199 6.15 22.71 -7.86
CA THR A 199 5.42 22.14 -8.98
C THR A 199 3.92 22.38 -8.85
N HIS A 200 3.34 22.99 -9.87
CA HIS A 200 1.91 23.25 -9.97
C HIS A 200 1.30 22.48 -11.13
N SER A 201 0.10 21.98 -10.94
CA SER A 201 -0.64 21.32 -12.02
C SER A 201 -0.97 22.31 -13.13
N ARG A 202 -0.49 22.02 -14.32
CA ARG A 202 -0.87 22.74 -15.53
C ARG A 202 -2.10 22.07 -16.11
N SER A 203 -3.28 22.52 -15.72
CA SER A 203 -4.53 22.06 -16.33
C SER A 203 -4.50 22.29 -17.83
N ARG A 204 -4.29 21.24 -18.61
CA ARG A 204 -4.38 21.27 -20.07
C ARG A 204 -5.62 20.54 -20.50
N SER A 205 -6.61 21.27 -21.02
CA SER A 205 -7.73 20.65 -21.70
C SER A 205 -7.26 20.10 -23.04
N LYS A 206 -7.25 18.77 -23.20
CA LYS A 206 -7.01 18.12 -24.50
C LYS A 206 -8.29 17.46 -24.95
N THR A 207 -8.80 17.84 -26.11
CA THR A 207 -9.89 17.14 -26.74
C THR A 207 -9.36 15.85 -27.37
N ILE A 208 -9.67 14.71 -26.78
CA ILE A 208 -9.34 13.40 -27.34
C ILE A 208 -10.53 12.98 -28.20
N ARG A 209 -10.31 12.87 -29.51
CA ARG A 209 -11.30 12.27 -30.42
C ARG A 209 -11.09 10.76 -30.43
N LEU A 210 -11.98 10.04 -29.79
CA LEU A 210 -12.02 8.59 -29.89
C LEU A 210 -12.56 8.22 -31.28
N ARG A 211 -11.73 7.60 -32.10
CA ARG A 211 -12.20 6.92 -33.32
C ARG A 211 -12.55 5.49 -32.92
N LYS A 212 -13.82 5.14 -33.08
CA LYS A 212 -14.23 3.74 -33.03
C LYS A 212 -13.62 3.06 -34.27
N LEU A 213 -12.63 2.21 -34.05
CA LEU A 213 -12.15 1.31 -35.09
C LEU A 213 -13.08 0.10 -35.08
N ASP A 214 -13.64 -0.21 -36.23
CA ASP A 214 -14.34 -1.49 -36.43
C ASP A 214 -13.26 -2.58 -36.51
N LEU A 215 -12.85 -3.05 -35.33
CA LEU A 215 -11.98 -4.20 -35.23
C LEU A 215 -12.77 -5.47 -35.49
N PRO A 216 -12.21 -6.43 -36.24
CA PRO A 216 -12.86 -7.73 -36.40
C PRO A 216 -13.07 -8.35 -35.00
N PRO A 217 -14.14 -9.11 -34.79
CA PRO A 217 -14.44 -9.70 -33.52
C PRO A 217 -13.26 -10.54 -33.03
N LEU A 218 -12.82 -10.28 -31.77
CA LEU A 218 -11.79 -11.06 -31.15
C LEU A 218 -12.27 -12.49 -30.91
N THR A 219 -11.78 -13.41 -31.69
CA THR A 219 -12.12 -14.83 -31.54
C THR A 219 -11.15 -15.44 -30.52
N ILE A 220 -11.60 -15.64 -29.28
CA ILE A 220 -10.85 -16.36 -28.25
C ILE A 220 -11.18 -17.84 -28.36
N ARG A 221 -10.22 -18.66 -28.78
CA ARG A 221 -10.34 -20.11 -28.71
C ARG A 221 -9.97 -20.57 -27.31
N GLN A 222 -10.98 -20.92 -26.53
CA GLN A 222 -10.74 -21.55 -25.23
C GLN A 222 -10.61 -23.05 -25.43
N VAL A 223 -9.44 -23.60 -25.16
CA VAL A 223 -9.24 -25.05 -25.13
C VAL A 223 -9.66 -25.53 -23.75
N VAL A 224 -10.87 -26.11 -23.67
CA VAL A 224 -11.33 -26.81 -22.48
C VAL A 224 -10.77 -28.22 -22.52
N LYS A 225 -9.76 -28.49 -21.67
CA LYS A 225 -9.29 -29.87 -21.45
C LYS A 225 -10.22 -30.51 -20.41
N THR A 226 -11.11 -31.36 -20.86
CA THR A 226 -11.89 -32.20 -19.97
C THR A 226 -11.03 -33.40 -19.59
N VAL A 227 -10.56 -33.46 -18.35
CA VAL A 227 -9.88 -34.66 -17.84
C VAL A 227 -10.97 -35.65 -17.43
N VAL A 228 -11.20 -36.62 -18.28
CA VAL A 228 -12.06 -37.76 -17.92
C VAL A 228 -11.19 -38.72 -17.09
N ARG A 229 -11.46 -38.79 -15.79
CA ARG A 229 -10.84 -39.78 -14.92
C ARG A 229 -11.41 -41.16 -15.32
N LYS A 230 -10.67 -41.94 -16.07
CA LYS A 230 -10.96 -43.37 -16.18
C LYS A 230 -10.58 -44.02 -14.87
N GLU A 231 -11.54 -44.56 -14.16
CA GLU A 231 -11.27 -45.49 -13.06
C GLU A 231 -10.67 -46.77 -13.68
N THR A 232 -9.35 -46.75 -13.83
CA THR A 232 -8.58 -47.97 -14.03
C THR A 232 -8.19 -48.43 -12.63
N GLN A 233 -8.47 -49.69 -12.34
CA GLN A 233 -7.94 -50.28 -11.10
C GLN A 233 -6.44 -49.99 -11.04
N PRO A 234 -5.97 -49.39 -9.92
CA PRO A 234 -4.56 -49.06 -9.79
C PRO A 234 -3.76 -50.38 -9.91
N LYS A 235 -2.93 -50.48 -10.95
CA LYS A 235 -1.90 -51.50 -10.98
C LYS A 235 -0.79 -50.99 -10.05
N PRO A 236 -0.40 -51.75 -9.05
CA PRO A 236 0.69 -51.34 -8.16
C PRO A 236 1.96 -51.12 -9.00
N LEU A 237 2.47 -49.90 -8.95
CA LEU A 237 3.73 -49.55 -9.61
C LEU A 237 4.85 -49.71 -8.56
N THR A 238 5.62 -50.74 -8.71
CA THR A 238 6.77 -50.99 -7.81
C THR A 238 7.98 -50.24 -8.33
N LEU A 239 8.34 -49.16 -7.65
CA LEU A 239 9.59 -48.42 -7.91
C LEU A 239 10.72 -49.02 -7.11
N ARG A 240 11.75 -49.48 -7.78
CA ARG A 240 12.96 -49.97 -7.11
C ARG A 240 13.82 -48.81 -6.68
N LYS A 241 14.32 -48.85 -5.46
CA LYS A 241 15.33 -47.91 -4.95
C LYS A 241 16.52 -47.87 -5.92
N PRO A 242 16.99 -46.70 -6.31
CA PRO A 242 18.24 -46.57 -7.08
C PRO A 242 19.41 -47.17 -6.31
N ALA A 243 20.44 -47.63 -6.98
CA ALA A 243 21.65 -48.14 -6.34
C ALA A 243 22.20 -47.10 -5.35
N ASP A 244 22.72 -47.54 -4.22
CA ASP A 244 23.10 -46.70 -3.08
C ASP A 244 23.94 -45.46 -3.47
N ARG A 245 24.86 -45.58 -4.40
CA ARG A 245 25.69 -44.46 -4.90
C ARG A 245 24.86 -43.39 -5.63
N ALA A 246 23.85 -43.77 -6.37
CA ALA A 246 22.97 -42.84 -7.07
C ALA A 246 21.99 -42.17 -6.07
N PHE A 247 21.59 -42.91 -5.05
CA PHE A 247 20.73 -42.38 -3.98
C PHE A 247 21.47 -41.34 -3.13
N ASP A 248 22.74 -41.60 -2.78
CA ASP A 248 23.59 -40.66 -2.05
C ASP A 248 23.81 -39.35 -2.82
N HIS A 249 23.95 -39.42 -4.13
CA HIS A 249 24.11 -38.27 -5.00
C HIS A 249 22.79 -37.43 -5.03
N LEU A 250 21.65 -38.09 -5.18
CA LEU A 250 20.33 -37.44 -5.12
C LEU A 250 20.08 -36.84 -3.76
N GLN A 251 20.42 -37.52 -2.68
CA GLN A 251 20.27 -37.02 -1.32
C GLN A 251 21.13 -35.77 -1.07
N ARG A 252 22.36 -35.71 -1.60
CA ARG A 252 23.22 -34.53 -1.53
C ARG A 252 22.63 -33.34 -2.31
N GLN A 253 22.15 -33.57 -3.53
CA GLN A 253 21.51 -32.52 -4.32
C GLN A 253 20.27 -31.97 -3.61
N VAL A 254 19.46 -32.83 -3.02
CA VAL A 254 18.30 -32.48 -2.25
C VAL A 254 18.64 -31.65 -1.02
N LEU A 255 19.68 -32.02 -0.27
CA LEU A 255 20.12 -31.26 0.91
C LEU A 255 20.66 -29.88 0.52
N THR A 256 21.31 -29.76 -0.65
CA THR A 256 21.81 -28.47 -1.15
C THR A 256 20.67 -27.55 -1.59
N VAL A 257 19.59 -28.10 -2.15
CA VAL A 257 18.41 -27.35 -2.58
C VAL A 257 17.51 -26.99 -1.38
N ALA A 258 17.42 -27.89 -0.39
CA ALA A 258 16.64 -27.66 0.83
C ALA A 258 17.19 -26.55 1.73
N SER A 259 18.41 -26.10 1.50
CA SER A 259 18.95 -24.91 2.20
C SER A 259 18.41 -23.59 1.65
N GLN A 260 17.62 -23.60 0.57
CA GLN A 260 16.92 -22.43 0.06
C GLN A 260 15.50 -22.35 0.62
N PRO A 261 15.07 -21.19 1.18
CA PRO A 261 13.72 -21.04 1.69
C PRO A 261 12.67 -21.26 0.60
N GLY A 262 11.74 -22.17 0.83
CA GLY A 262 10.61 -22.44 -0.06
C GLY A 262 10.74 -23.68 -0.96
N THR A 263 11.81 -24.45 -0.86
CA THR A 263 11.95 -25.69 -1.63
C THR A 263 11.53 -26.89 -0.81
N TYR A 264 10.39 -27.47 -1.13
CA TYR A 264 9.91 -28.70 -0.51
C TYR A 264 10.47 -29.91 -1.24
N VAL A 265 11.18 -30.74 -0.54
CA VAL A 265 11.76 -31.96 -1.11
C VAL A 265 11.01 -33.15 -0.59
N VAL A 266 10.23 -33.77 -1.46
CA VAL A 266 9.45 -34.98 -1.17
C VAL A 266 10.32 -36.23 -1.14
N LEU A 267 11.58 -36.15 -1.54
CA LEU A 267 12.50 -37.30 -1.61
C LEU A 267 12.84 -37.95 -0.26
N LYS A 268 12.51 -37.32 0.85
CA LYS A 268 12.70 -37.91 2.19
C LYS A 268 11.76 -39.10 2.46
N GLN A 269 10.78 -39.35 1.60
CA GLN A 269 9.79 -40.42 1.71
C GLN A 269 10.02 -41.60 0.75
N LEU A 270 11.10 -41.57 -0.04
CA LEU A 270 11.42 -42.70 -0.87
C LEU A 270 11.88 -43.87 0.04
N SER A 271 10.95 -44.76 0.33
CA SER A 271 11.26 -46.08 0.84
C SER A 271 11.91 -46.96 -0.24
N ASP A 272 12.44 -48.10 0.11
CA ASP A 272 13.07 -49.04 -0.84
C ASP A 272 12.11 -49.42 -1.98
N THR A 273 10.80 -49.36 -1.76
CA THR A 273 9.73 -49.51 -2.73
C THR A 273 8.58 -48.57 -2.38
N VAL A 274 8.04 -47.88 -3.39
CA VAL A 274 6.80 -47.10 -3.23
C VAL A 274 5.71 -47.77 -4.09
N GLU A 275 4.63 -48.12 -3.47
CA GLU A 275 3.40 -48.50 -4.17
C GLU A 275 2.56 -47.24 -4.39
N ILE A 276 2.26 -46.93 -5.65
CA ILE A 276 1.42 -45.80 -6.07
C ILE A 276 0.11 -46.33 -6.61
#